data_acc82262410c8cd5c251613ea07e7fe4
#
_entry.id   acc82262410c8cd5c251613ea07e7fe4
#
_cell.length_a   1.000
_cell.length_b   1.000
_cell.length_c   1.000
_cell.angle_alpha   90.00
_cell.angle_beta   90.00
_cell.angle_gamma   90.00
#
_symmetry.space_group_name_H-M   'P 1'
#
loop_
_entity.id
_entity.type
_entity.pdbx_description
1 polymer ?
#
loop_
_entity_poly.entity_id
_entity_poly.type
_entity_poly.pdbx_seq_one_letter_code
_entity_poly.pdbx_strand_id
1 'polypeptide(L)'
;MNGSIYADMKESEKQVAEYLRELDLWWVYEFPVFVYDEKKRPRVWTPDFYIPKLGMHIEVCGSEDFDYKYREKIYKKNGYHVIFVHLYKEKEKWKHYLVKRIMEIEKKKHDEVVKLLHSLQLYDSKTERLRKRIS
;
A
#
# COMPACT_ATOMS: atom_id res chain seq x y z
N MET A 1 -29.31 3.32 15.05
CA MET A 1 -28.23 3.44 14.76
C MET A 1 -27.69 2.46 14.00
N ASN A 2 -27.31 2.53 13.04
CA ASN A 2 -27.00 1.64 12.37
C ASN A 2 -25.81 1.67 11.87
N GLY A 3 -24.98 1.71 12.49
CA GLY A 3 -23.65 1.88 12.29
C GLY A 3 -22.87 0.96 11.46
N SER A 4 -23.37 0.33 10.50
CA SER A 4 -22.60 -0.47 9.57
C SER A 4 -21.74 0.44 8.72
N ILE A 5 -20.43 0.19 8.71
CA ILE A 5 -19.49 0.93 7.88
C ILE A 5 -19.81 0.77 6.40
N TYR A 6 -20.45 -0.33 6.03
CA TYR A 6 -20.86 -0.56 4.64
C TYR A 6 -21.92 0.44 4.16
N ALA A 7 -22.67 1.03 5.06
CA ALA A 7 -23.70 2.00 4.70
C ALA A 7 -23.10 3.26 4.04
N ASP A 8 -21.86 3.58 4.37
CA ASP A 8 -21.19 4.77 3.84
C ASP A 8 -20.38 4.48 2.58
N MET A 9 -20.28 3.22 2.17
CA MET A 9 -19.49 2.83 1.02
C MET A 9 -20.27 2.92 -0.28
N LYS A 10 -19.59 3.31 -1.34
CA LYS A 10 -20.10 3.19 -2.69
C LYS A 10 -20.15 1.71 -3.07
N GLU A 11 -20.95 1.35 -4.06
CA GLU A 11 -21.07 -0.04 -4.50
C GLU A 11 -19.74 -0.64 -4.93
N SER A 12 -18.91 0.14 -5.63
CA SER A 12 -17.57 -0.31 -6.03
C SER A 12 -16.69 -0.60 -4.81
N GLU A 13 -16.80 0.22 -3.78
CA GLU A 13 -16.04 0.02 -2.55
C GLU A 13 -16.51 -1.23 -1.80
N LYS A 14 -17.82 -1.49 -1.79
CA LYS A 14 -18.35 -2.71 -1.16
C LYS A 14 -17.82 -3.97 -1.84
N GLN A 15 -17.71 -3.97 -3.16
CA GLN A 15 -17.17 -5.10 -3.91
C GLN A 15 -15.73 -5.38 -3.52
N VAL A 16 -14.92 -4.35 -3.39
CA VAL A 16 -13.51 -4.50 -2.96
C VAL A 16 -13.44 -4.99 -1.52
N ALA A 17 -14.24 -4.41 -0.63
CA ALA A 17 -14.28 -4.81 0.78
C ALA A 17 -14.63 -6.29 0.93
N GLU A 18 -15.62 -6.77 0.18
CA GLU A 18 -16.01 -8.17 0.21
C GLU A 18 -14.93 -9.10 -0.32
N TYR A 19 -14.26 -8.70 -1.39
CA TYR A 19 -13.16 -9.50 -1.94
C TYR A 19 -11.99 -9.58 -0.97
N LEU A 20 -11.66 -8.49 -0.29
CA LEU A 20 -10.62 -8.50 0.74
C LEU A 20 -10.98 -9.47 1.87
N ARG A 21 -12.25 -9.55 2.25
CA ARG A 21 -12.70 -10.52 3.24
C ARG A 21 -12.52 -11.96 2.73
N GLU A 22 -12.84 -12.22 1.47
CA GLU A 22 -12.63 -13.53 0.88
C GLU A 22 -11.16 -13.94 0.90
N LEU A 23 -10.26 -12.97 0.78
CA LEU A 23 -8.82 -13.19 0.86
C LEU A 23 -8.30 -13.25 2.30
N ASP A 24 -9.20 -13.13 3.28
CA ASP A 24 -8.87 -13.11 4.70
C ASP A 24 -7.94 -11.95 5.05
N LEU A 25 -8.16 -10.81 4.44
CA LEU A 25 -7.41 -9.58 4.70
C LEU A 25 -8.27 -8.57 5.43
N TRP A 26 -7.86 -8.24 6.67
CA TRP A 26 -8.53 -7.20 7.43
C TRP A 26 -8.21 -5.84 6.81
N TRP A 27 -9.16 -4.95 6.85
CA TRP A 27 -9.00 -3.60 6.31
C TRP A 27 -9.59 -2.55 7.24
N VAL A 28 -9.05 -1.35 7.15
CA VAL A 28 -9.58 -0.16 7.81
C VAL A 28 -10.08 0.76 6.71
N TYR A 29 -11.33 1.22 6.81
CA TYR A 29 -11.94 2.09 5.82
C TYR A 29 -11.55 3.54 6.08
N GLU A 30 -11.09 4.22 5.01
CA GLU A 30 -10.75 5.64 5.07
C GLU A 30 -9.71 6.00 6.14
N PHE A 31 -8.58 5.33 6.11
CA PHE A 31 -7.47 5.61 7.02
C PHE A 31 -6.61 6.75 6.43
N PRO A 32 -6.51 7.90 7.10
CA PRO A 32 -5.80 9.06 6.55
C PRO A 32 -4.30 8.89 6.55
N VAL A 33 -3.64 9.47 5.54
CA VAL A 33 -2.19 9.51 5.44
C VAL A 33 -1.73 10.95 5.20
N PHE A 34 -0.52 11.26 5.71
CA PHE A 34 0.08 12.57 5.47
C PHE A 34 1.01 12.47 4.28
N VAL A 35 0.85 13.39 3.35
CA VAL A 35 1.72 13.47 2.17
C VAL A 35 2.18 14.92 1.97
N TYR A 36 3.32 15.08 1.31
CA TYR A 36 3.75 16.38 0.81
C TYR A 36 3.51 16.38 -0.70
N ASP A 37 2.79 17.38 -1.21
CA ASP A 37 2.52 17.50 -2.63
C ASP A 37 3.79 17.94 -3.39
N GLU A 38 3.69 18.16 -4.70
CA GLU A 38 4.83 18.54 -5.52
C GLU A 38 5.41 19.90 -5.16
N LYS A 39 4.61 20.76 -4.51
CA LYS A 39 5.06 22.05 -4.01
C LYS A 39 5.51 21.98 -2.56
N LYS A 40 5.69 20.78 -2.04
CA LYS A 40 6.09 20.50 -0.66
C LYS A 40 5.12 21.04 0.38
N ARG A 41 3.85 21.14 0.04
CA ARG A 41 2.80 21.53 0.99
C ARG A 41 2.23 20.28 1.68
N PRO A 42 2.02 20.34 3.00
CA PRO A 42 1.44 19.20 3.70
C PRO A 42 -0.03 19.00 3.33
N ARG A 43 -0.41 17.75 3.09
CA ARG A 43 -1.77 17.36 2.74
C ARG A 43 -2.15 16.12 3.53
N VAL A 44 -3.44 15.98 3.80
CA VAL A 44 -3.99 14.76 4.37
C VAL A 44 -4.87 14.14 3.29
N TRP A 45 -4.51 12.96 2.85
CA TRP A 45 -5.31 12.21 1.89
C TRP A 45 -5.82 10.95 2.55
N THR A 46 -6.95 10.45 2.07
CA THR A 46 -7.62 9.33 2.71
C THR A 46 -7.90 8.23 1.68
N PRO A 47 -6.95 7.30 1.50
CA PRO A 47 -7.20 6.14 0.65
C PRO A 47 -8.41 5.35 1.17
N ASP A 48 -9.12 4.66 0.28
CA ASP A 48 -10.35 3.98 0.65
C ASP A 48 -10.14 2.86 1.66
N PHE A 49 -9.09 2.06 1.50
CA PHE A 49 -8.79 0.96 2.41
C PHE A 49 -7.33 0.93 2.80
N TYR A 50 -7.07 0.60 4.06
CA TYR A 50 -5.74 0.28 4.55
C TYR A 50 -5.73 -1.18 5.02
N ILE A 51 -4.73 -1.93 4.64
CA ILE A 51 -4.57 -3.33 5.03
C ILE A 51 -3.39 -3.44 6.00
N PRO A 52 -3.65 -3.44 7.31
CA PRO A 52 -2.56 -3.44 8.32
C PRO A 52 -1.58 -4.60 8.17
N LYS A 53 -2.10 -5.77 7.87
CA LYS A 53 -1.26 -6.98 7.72
C LYS A 53 -0.19 -6.82 6.65
N LEU A 54 -0.49 -6.07 5.59
CA LEU A 54 0.41 -5.91 4.45
C LEU A 54 1.08 -4.54 4.42
N GLY A 55 0.58 -3.58 5.20
CA GLY A 55 1.10 -2.20 5.16
C GLY A 55 0.84 -1.52 3.83
N MET A 56 -0.29 -1.81 3.21
CA MET A 56 -0.67 -1.29 1.90
C MET A 56 -2.01 -0.61 1.96
N HIS A 57 -2.21 0.35 1.05
CA HIS A 57 -3.48 1.03 0.89
C HIS A 57 -4.09 0.68 -0.47
N ILE A 58 -5.41 0.78 -0.56
CA ILE A 58 -6.13 0.58 -1.81
C ILE A 58 -7.01 1.79 -2.09
N GLU A 59 -6.90 2.32 -3.30
CA GLU A 59 -7.80 3.35 -3.82
C GLU A 59 -8.72 2.69 -4.82
N VAL A 60 -10.02 2.81 -4.62
CA VAL A 60 -11.02 2.23 -5.51
C VAL A 60 -11.42 3.28 -6.54
N CYS A 61 -11.13 3.01 -7.80
CA CYS A 61 -11.38 3.92 -8.89
C CYS A 61 -12.67 3.53 -9.60
N GLY A 62 -13.70 4.35 -9.44
CA GLY A 62 -15.01 4.07 -10.00
C GLY A 62 -15.26 4.69 -11.36
N SER A 63 -14.45 5.65 -11.80
CA SER A 63 -14.62 6.30 -13.09
C SER A 63 -13.29 6.74 -13.69
N GLU A 64 -13.29 7.09 -14.97
CA GLU A 64 -12.09 7.56 -15.66
C GLU A 64 -11.85 9.06 -15.45
N ASP A 65 -12.81 9.75 -14.85
CA ASP A 65 -12.79 11.23 -14.81
C ASP A 65 -11.81 11.85 -13.83
N PHE A 66 -11.13 11.05 -13.03
CA PHE A 66 -10.21 11.55 -12.03
C PHE A 66 -8.75 11.24 -12.41
N ASP A 67 -7.86 12.17 -12.14
CA ASP A 67 -6.44 11.98 -12.43
C ASP A 67 -5.74 11.17 -11.33
N TYR A 68 -5.85 9.86 -11.42
CA TYR A 68 -5.23 8.96 -10.47
C TYR A 68 -3.71 8.88 -10.62
N LYS A 69 -3.17 9.24 -11.78
CA LYS A 69 -1.72 9.22 -12.01
C LYS A 69 -0.98 10.20 -11.12
N TYR A 70 -1.57 11.38 -10.92
CA TYR A 70 -1.00 12.37 -10.02
C TYR A 70 -0.98 11.86 -8.58
N ARG A 71 -2.09 11.30 -8.11
CA ARG A 71 -2.16 10.73 -6.76
C ARG A 71 -1.17 9.60 -6.56
N GLU A 72 -1.08 8.71 -7.54
CA GLU A 72 -0.14 7.59 -7.49
C GLU A 72 1.30 8.09 -7.34
N LYS A 73 1.66 9.09 -8.12
CA LYS A 73 2.98 9.71 -8.08
C LYS A 73 3.30 10.28 -6.69
N ILE A 74 2.34 11.01 -6.11
CA ILE A 74 2.54 11.65 -4.81
C ILE A 74 2.63 10.61 -3.69
N TYR A 75 1.77 9.59 -3.69
CA TYR A 75 1.86 8.51 -2.71
C TYR A 75 3.23 7.83 -2.78
N LYS A 76 3.68 7.52 -3.97
CA LYS A 76 4.96 6.85 -4.18
C LYS A 76 6.12 7.70 -3.68
N LYS A 77 6.11 9.00 -3.96
CA LYS A 77 7.14 9.91 -3.46
C LYS A 77 7.18 9.97 -1.94
N ASN A 78 6.04 9.80 -1.29
CA ASN A 78 5.94 9.85 0.16
C ASN A 78 6.11 8.48 0.81
N GLY A 79 6.48 7.46 0.05
CA GLY A 79 6.79 6.14 0.59
C GLY A 79 5.60 5.25 0.90
N TYR A 80 4.42 5.58 0.38
CA TYR A 80 3.25 4.76 0.60
C TYR A 80 3.04 3.76 -0.54
N HIS A 81 2.64 2.55 -0.19
CA HIS A 81 2.25 1.54 -1.15
C HIS A 81 0.73 1.64 -1.32
N VAL A 82 0.29 2.18 -2.44
CA VAL A 82 -1.12 2.34 -2.75
C VAL A 82 -1.44 1.65 -4.07
N ILE A 83 -2.41 0.76 -4.06
CA ILE A 83 -2.87 0.06 -5.26
C ILE A 83 -4.15 0.72 -5.74
N PHE A 84 -4.15 1.15 -7.00
CA PHE A 84 -5.33 1.77 -7.62
C PHE A 84 -6.09 0.70 -8.40
N VAL A 85 -7.29 0.39 -7.95
CA VAL A 85 -8.12 -0.67 -8.51
C VAL A 85 -9.25 -0.07 -9.34
N HIS A 86 -9.23 -0.31 -10.64
CA HIS A 86 -10.17 0.29 -11.58
C HIS A 86 -11.30 -0.68 -11.93
N LEU A 87 -12.43 -0.59 -11.24
CA LEU A 87 -13.57 -1.49 -11.43
C LEU A 87 -14.33 -1.20 -12.70
N TYR A 88 -14.22 0.02 -13.23
CA TYR A 88 -14.93 0.41 -14.45
C TYR A 88 -14.34 -0.18 -15.74
N LYS A 89 -13.11 -0.68 -15.68
CA LYS A 89 -12.45 -1.16 -16.90
C LYS A 89 -12.97 -2.51 -17.37
N GLU A 90 -12.88 -3.52 -16.54
CA GLU A 90 -13.30 -4.86 -16.93
C GLU A 90 -13.77 -5.64 -15.73
N LYS A 91 -14.93 -6.27 -15.86
CA LYS A 91 -15.51 -7.06 -14.78
C LYS A 91 -14.57 -8.16 -14.35
N GLU A 92 -14.38 -8.29 -13.04
CA GLU A 92 -13.59 -9.35 -12.41
C GLU A 92 -12.08 -9.32 -12.64
N LYS A 93 -11.59 -8.67 -13.68
CA LYS A 93 -10.14 -8.57 -13.90
C LYS A 93 -9.43 -7.74 -12.84
N TRP A 94 -10.15 -6.85 -12.18
CA TRP A 94 -9.58 -6.06 -11.10
C TRP A 94 -9.12 -6.96 -9.93
N LYS A 95 -9.79 -8.09 -9.73
CA LYS A 95 -9.42 -9.03 -8.66
C LYS A 95 -8.05 -9.64 -8.92
N HIS A 96 -7.84 -10.10 -10.13
CA HIS A 96 -6.55 -10.64 -10.55
C HIS A 96 -5.45 -9.58 -10.45
N TYR A 97 -5.74 -8.37 -10.92
CA TYR A 97 -4.82 -7.25 -10.87
C TYR A 97 -4.45 -6.92 -9.42
N LEU A 98 -5.43 -6.86 -8.52
CA LEU A 98 -5.21 -6.55 -7.11
C LEU A 98 -4.27 -7.57 -6.46
N VAL A 99 -4.54 -8.85 -6.62
CA VAL A 99 -3.70 -9.91 -6.04
C VAL A 99 -2.29 -9.86 -6.62
N LYS A 100 -2.17 -9.68 -7.92
CA LYS A 100 -0.88 -9.58 -8.60
C LYS A 100 -0.07 -8.40 -8.05
N ARG A 101 -0.70 -7.25 -7.89
CA ARG A 101 -0.02 -6.07 -7.34
C ARG A 101 0.41 -6.26 -5.89
N ILE A 102 -0.44 -6.90 -5.08
CA ILE A 102 -0.07 -7.23 -3.70
C ILE A 102 1.19 -8.09 -3.69
N MET A 103 1.23 -9.12 -4.53
CA MET A 103 2.39 -10.02 -4.62
C MET A 103 3.65 -9.28 -5.07
N GLU A 104 3.53 -8.39 -6.04
CA GLU A 104 4.67 -7.60 -6.53
C GLU A 104 5.23 -6.68 -5.44
N ILE A 105 4.35 -6.00 -4.70
CA ILE A 105 4.76 -5.10 -3.63
C ILE A 105 5.40 -5.91 -2.47
N GLU A 106 4.82 -7.04 -2.11
CA GLU A 106 5.37 -7.90 -1.05
C GLU A 106 6.76 -8.40 -1.43
N LYS A 107 6.95 -8.80 -2.68
CA LYS A 107 8.26 -9.22 -3.17
C LYS A 107 9.28 -8.08 -3.06
N LYS A 108 8.90 -6.88 -3.49
CA LYS A 108 9.77 -5.71 -3.42
C LYS A 108 10.16 -5.39 -1.98
N LYS A 109 9.20 -5.42 -1.07
CA LYS A 109 9.44 -5.19 0.36
C LYS A 109 10.38 -6.25 0.93
N HIS A 110 10.19 -7.50 0.54
CA HIS A 110 11.06 -8.60 0.96
C HIS A 110 12.50 -8.39 0.48
N ASP A 111 12.66 -8.02 -0.80
CA ASP A 111 13.98 -7.76 -1.37
C ASP A 111 14.68 -6.59 -0.66
N GLU A 112 13.94 -5.56 -0.29
CA GLU A 112 14.48 -4.43 0.47
C GLU A 112 14.96 -4.87 1.86
N VAL A 113 14.20 -5.72 2.53
CA VAL A 113 14.59 -6.27 3.83
C VAL A 113 15.84 -7.13 3.72
N VAL A 114 15.91 -7.95 2.67
CA VAL A 114 17.09 -8.81 2.41
C VAL A 114 18.35 -7.95 2.20
N LYS A 115 18.21 -6.83 1.46
CA LYS A 115 19.33 -5.90 1.26
C LYS A 115 19.79 -5.28 2.58
N LEU A 116 18.86 -4.89 3.44
CA LEU A 116 19.18 -4.33 4.74
C LEU A 116 19.90 -5.35 5.61
N LEU A 117 19.40 -6.59 5.61
CA LEU A 117 20.02 -7.67 6.37
C LEU A 117 21.44 -7.93 5.89
N HIS A 118 21.64 -7.95 4.57
CA HIS A 118 22.96 -8.14 3.98
C HIS A 118 23.92 -7.00 4.40
N SER A 119 23.44 -5.77 4.38
CA SER A 119 24.23 -4.61 4.82
C SER A 119 24.62 -4.73 6.29
N LEU A 120 23.71 -5.21 7.13
CA LEU A 120 23.98 -5.42 8.56
C LEU A 120 25.06 -6.51 8.76
N GLN A 121 24.98 -7.61 8.01
CA GLN A 121 25.97 -8.68 8.06
C GLN A 121 27.36 -8.19 7.68
N LEU A 122 27.46 -7.34 6.65
CA LEU A 122 28.73 -6.74 6.26
C LEU A 122 29.29 -5.82 7.35
N TYR A 123 28.43 -5.06 7.99
CA TYR A 123 28.81 -4.17 9.10
C TYR A 123 29.36 -5.00 10.27
N ASP A 124 28.67 -6.06 10.65
CA ASP A 124 29.06 -6.94 11.75
C ASP A 124 30.43 -7.60 11.46
N SER A 125 30.66 -8.06 10.23
CA SER A 125 31.94 -8.62 9.82
C SER A 125 33.07 -7.64 9.97
N LYS A 126 32.88 -6.39 9.55
CA LYS A 126 33.89 -5.33 9.70
C LYS A 126 34.18 -5.03 11.15
N THR A 127 33.14 -4.96 11.98
CA THR A 127 33.28 -4.69 13.42
C THR A 127 34.08 -5.80 14.11
N GLU A 128 33.80 -7.05 13.74
CA GLU A 128 34.52 -8.18 14.30
C GLU A 128 35.99 -8.20 13.92
N ARG A 129 36.30 -7.86 12.67
CA ARG A 129 37.69 -7.73 12.21
C ARG A 129 38.45 -6.66 13.00
N LEU A 130 37.80 -5.53 13.30
CA LEU A 130 38.38 -4.47 14.08
C LEU A 130 38.65 -4.93 15.51
N ARG A 131 37.74 -5.67 16.12
CA ARG A 131 37.93 -6.24 17.47
C ARG A 131 39.13 -7.16 17.51
N LYS A 132 39.29 -8.00 16.50
CA LYS A 132 40.43 -8.92 16.41
C LYS A 132 41.78 -8.18 16.28
N ARG A 133 41.78 -7.02 15.62
CA ARG A 133 42.98 -6.21 15.44
C ARG A 133 43.37 -5.51 16.76
N ILE A 134 42.40 -5.16 17.58
CA ILE A 134 42.63 -4.44 18.81
C ILE A 134 43.03 -5.37 19.96
N SER A 135 42.56 -6.60 19.93
CA SER A 135 42.92 -7.61 20.89
C SER A 135 44.24 -8.26 20.54
#